data_de9ac2394b8a9da18a2a75bb35c8aa55
#
_entry.id   de9ac2394b8a9da18a2a75bb35c8aa55
#
_cell.length_a   1.000
_cell.length_b   1.000
_cell.length_c   1.000
_cell.angle_alpha   90.00
_cell.angle_beta   90.00
_cell.angle_gamma   90.00
#
_symmetry.space_group_name_H-M   'P 1'
#
loop_
_entity.id
_entity.type
_entity.pdbx_description
1 polymer ?
#
loop_
_entity_poly.entity_id
_entity_poly.type
_entity_poly.pdbx_seq_one_letter_code
_entity_poly.pdbx_strand_id
1 'polypeptide(L)'
;MLAQFFRRWELRLSERDRNRKVRSFEWGLDFVQDGINTADPGSYLIEHSRRVLAESDSYHSYEPVRDYRLEGNHLTFTSAVSTISPNNNTVHGWFFPAESRGRAVLVLPQWNADARSHMALARWLNHFGLSALRLSLPYHDLRMPEELVRADYMLSPNLGRTLQSLRQAVIDSRAALDWLASQGYTRLAILGTSIGSCVAMITTAHDHRVSVSVQNHISPYFADVVWTGISTRHIKAGIEGHISLEDLREIWLPISPKAYVHKLNGTGKRSLLIYGIYDHSFLPQYSREIVGDYQRLGLPYSTLILRCGHYTSGEFPFNIALGFAMCNYIRTNL
;
A
#
# COMPACT_ATOMS: atom_id res chain seq x y z
N MET A 1 25.59 -10.60 -17.38
CA MET A 1 26.45 -10.36 -16.19
C MET A 1 25.71 -9.45 -15.15
N LEU A 2 25.32 -8.21 -15.48
CA LEU A 2 24.61 -7.29 -14.57
C LEU A 2 23.30 -7.87 -14.00
N ALA A 3 22.43 -8.45 -14.82
CA ALA A 3 21.18 -9.05 -14.36
C ALA A 3 21.40 -10.17 -13.33
N GLN A 4 22.40 -11.02 -13.53
CA GLN A 4 22.77 -12.07 -12.58
C GLN A 4 23.33 -11.49 -11.26
N PHE A 5 24.10 -10.41 -11.33
CA PHE A 5 24.59 -9.70 -10.15
C PHE A 5 23.41 -9.16 -9.32
N PHE A 6 22.49 -8.39 -9.93
CA PHE A 6 21.32 -7.86 -9.24
C PHE A 6 20.42 -8.98 -8.70
N ARG A 7 20.19 -10.06 -9.46
CA ARG A 7 19.43 -11.21 -8.99
C ARG A 7 20.03 -11.82 -7.71
N ARG A 8 21.35 -12.03 -7.68
CA ARG A 8 22.03 -12.57 -6.49
C ARG A 8 21.93 -11.60 -5.31
N TRP A 9 22.06 -10.30 -5.58
CA TRP A 9 21.95 -9.27 -4.55
C TRP A 9 20.53 -9.20 -3.97
N GLU A 10 19.49 -9.18 -4.82
CA GLU A 10 18.08 -9.25 -4.41
C GLU A 10 17.78 -10.48 -3.54
N LEU A 11 18.21 -11.65 -3.97
CA LEU A 11 18.03 -12.90 -3.22
C LEU A 11 18.69 -12.79 -1.84
N ARG A 12 19.94 -12.36 -1.79
CA ARG A 12 20.67 -12.19 -0.54
C ARG A 12 19.99 -11.19 0.42
N LEU A 13 19.49 -10.08 -0.10
CA LEU A 13 18.75 -9.12 0.70
C LEU A 13 17.42 -9.68 1.18
N SER A 14 16.71 -10.42 0.34
CA SER A 14 15.45 -11.07 0.70
C SER A 14 15.60 -12.10 1.82
N GLU A 15 16.80 -12.70 1.99
CA GLU A 15 17.11 -13.67 3.04
C GLU A 15 17.38 -13.02 4.41
N ARG A 16 17.56 -11.70 4.48
CA ARG A 16 17.65 -10.98 5.77
C ARG A 16 16.35 -11.12 6.59
N ASP A 17 15.25 -11.33 5.90
CA ASP A 17 13.90 -11.49 6.46
C ASP A 17 13.68 -12.96 6.91
N ARG A 18 14.31 -13.34 8.02
CA ARG A 18 14.41 -14.74 8.48
C ARG A 18 13.17 -15.24 9.25
N ASN A 19 12.27 -14.36 9.65
CA ASN A 19 11.09 -14.69 10.47
C ASN A 19 9.83 -15.02 9.64
N ARG A 20 9.99 -15.33 8.35
CA ARG A 20 8.91 -15.77 7.47
C ARG A 20 8.42 -17.15 7.91
N LYS A 21 7.10 -17.27 8.11
CA LYS A 21 6.43 -18.53 8.40
C LYS A 21 5.38 -18.82 7.33
N VAL A 22 5.31 -20.04 6.85
CA VAL A 22 4.18 -20.51 6.06
C VAL A 22 3.01 -20.70 7.02
N ARG A 23 1.92 -19.98 6.80
CA ARG A 23 0.69 -20.11 7.57
C ARG A 23 -0.30 -20.98 6.81
N SER A 24 -1.19 -21.64 7.53
CA SER A 24 -2.27 -22.45 6.95
C SER A 24 -3.19 -21.58 6.10
N PHE A 25 -3.75 -22.17 5.06
CA PHE A 25 -4.79 -21.56 4.24
C PHE A 25 -6.09 -21.40 5.03
N GLU A 26 -6.74 -20.25 4.86
CA GLU A 26 -8.06 -19.95 5.41
C GLU A 26 -8.84 -19.08 4.41
N TRP A 27 -10.11 -19.37 4.20
CA TRP A 27 -10.99 -18.51 3.41
C TRP A 27 -11.23 -17.16 4.10
N GLY A 28 -11.35 -17.15 5.42
CA GLY A 28 -11.49 -15.94 6.23
C GLY A 28 -12.81 -15.22 6.02
N LEU A 29 -13.94 -15.95 5.88
CA LEU A 29 -15.25 -15.37 5.58
C LEU A 29 -15.70 -14.38 6.66
N ASP A 30 -15.41 -14.65 7.94
CA ASP A 30 -15.76 -13.78 9.08
C ASP A 30 -15.11 -12.38 9.00
N PHE A 31 -14.03 -12.23 8.20
CA PHE A 31 -13.41 -10.91 7.97
C PHE A 31 -14.10 -10.08 6.88
N VAL A 32 -14.98 -10.68 6.09
CA VAL A 32 -15.73 -9.99 5.05
C VAL A 32 -17.20 -9.82 5.41
N GLN A 33 -17.75 -10.76 6.14
CA GLN A 33 -19.11 -10.70 6.68
C GLN A 33 -19.28 -11.71 7.82
N ASP A 34 -19.78 -11.26 8.97
CA ASP A 34 -20.01 -12.11 10.13
C ASP A 34 -21.07 -13.18 9.85
N GLY A 35 -20.86 -14.38 10.43
CA GLY A 35 -21.85 -15.45 10.48
C GLY A 35 -22.12 -16.15 9.14
N ILE A 36 -21.26 -15.99 8.14
CA ILE A 36 -21.39 -16.69 6.86
C ILE A 36 -21.05 -18.17 7.01
N ASN A 37 -22.02 -19.01 6.65
CA ASN A 37 -21.85 -20.46 6.51
C ASN A 37 -22.23 -20.85 5.09
N THR A 38 -21.26 -21.26 4.29
CA THR A 38 -21.45 -21.67 2.89
C THR A 38 -20.66 -22.94 2.58
N ALA A 39 -21.21 -23.79 1.72
CA ALA A 39 -20.53 -24.99 1.23
C ALA A 39 -19.44 -24.65 0.17
N ASP A 40 -19.50 -23.47 -0.43
CA ASP A 40 -18.54 -23.00 -1.42
C ASP A 40 -18.00 -21.60 -1.07
N PRO A 41 -17.00 -21.54 -0.19
CA PRO A 41 -16.37 -20.28 0.22
C PRO A 41 -15.68 -19.54 -0.90
N GLY A 42 -15.14 -20.25 -1.89
CA GLY A 42 -14.44 -19.66 -3.04
C GLY A 42 -15.38 -18.83 -3.90
N SER A 43 -16.47 -19.44 -4.37
CA SER A 43 -17.50 -18.74 -5.16
C SER A 43 -18.12 -17.58 -4.35
N TYR A 44 -18.33 -17.76 -3.05
CA TYR A 44 -18.82 -16.68 -2.19
C TYR A 44 -17.88 -15.47 -2.19
N LEU A 45 -16.58 -15.66 -2.02
CA LEU A 45 -15.60 -14.56 -2.00
C LEU A 45 -15.48 -13.86 -3.36
N ILE A 46 -15.57 -14.62 -4.46
CA ILE A 46 -15.59 -14.04 -5.81
C ILE A 46 -16.83 -13.15 -5.99
N GLU A 47 -18.00 -13.63 -5.60
CA GLU A 47 -19.25 -12.86 -5.69
C GLU A 47 -19.23 -11.63 -4.76
N HIS A 48 -18.73 -11.80 -3.53
CA HIS A 48 -18.50 -10.68 -2.60
C HIS A 48 -17.60 -9.61 -3.25
N SER A 49 -16.49 -10.02 -3.87
CA SER A 49 -15.55 -9.09 -4.51
C SER A 49 -16.19 -8.35 -5.69
N ARG A 50 -16.98 -9.03 -6.50
CA ARG A 50 -17.73 -8.39 -7.61
C ARG A 50 -18.75 -7.38 -7.10
N ARG A 51 -19.47 -7.69 -6.01
CA ARG A 51 -20.43 -6.79 -5.38
C ARG A 51 -19.76 -5.54 -4.82
N VAL A 52 -18.69 -5.68 -4.03
CA VAL A 52 -18.00 -4.53 -3.46
C VAL A 52 -17.28 -3.67 -4.48
N LEU A 53 -16.89 -4.24 -5.63
CA LEU A 53 -16.36 -3.46 -6.76
C LEU A 53 -17.43 -2.62 -7.43
N ALA A 54 -18.64 -3.16 -7.63
CA ALA A 54 -19.76 -2.40 -8.18
C ALA A 54 -20.14 -1.21 -7.30
N GLU A 55 -19.93 -1.33 -5.98
CA GLU A 55 -20.22 -0.30 -4.97
C GLU A 55 -18.95 0.24 -4.31
N SER A 56 -17.87 0.38 -5.07
CA SER A 56 -16.53 0.63 -4.51
C SER A 56 -16.41 1.94 -3.69
N ASP A 57 -17.20 2.96 -4.01
CA ASP A 57 -17.22 4.20 -3.23
C ASP A 57 -17.86 3.99 -1.86
N SER A 58 -18.94 3.21 -1.79
CA SER A 58 -19.57 2.78 -0.55
C SER A 58 -18.64 1.86 0.26
N TYR A 59 -17.98 0.90 -0.42
CA TYR A 59 -17.03 -0.01 0.23
C TYR A 59 -15.87 0.68 0.92
N HIS A 60 -15.40 1.79 0.38
CA HIS A 60 -14.34 2.61 0.96
C HIS A 60 -14.86 3.85 1.72
N SER A 61 -16.18 3.97 1.92
CA SER A 61 -16.75 5.01 2.80
C SER A 61 -16.56 4.65 4.27
N TYR A 62 -16.63 5.66 5.13
CA TYR A 62 -16.52 5.51 6.58
C TYR A 62 -17.17 6.72 7.29
N GLU A 63 -17.58 6.50 8.53
CA GLU A 63 -18.00 7.59 9.41
C GLU A 63 -16.80 8.46 9.79
N PRO A 64 -16.95 9.79 9.78
CA PRO A 64 -15.84 10.70 10.08
C PRO A 64 -15.22 10.45 11.45
N VAL A 65 -13.90 10.26 11.48
CA VAL A 65 -13.11 10.14 12.70
C VAL A 65 -13.10 11.49 13.44
N ARG A 66 -13.25 11.48 14.77
CA ARG A 66 -13.36 12.70 15.59
C ARG A 66 -12.38 12.75 16.76
N ASP A 67 -11.64 11.68 17.00
CA ASP A 67 -10.79 11.50 18.18
C ASP A 67 -9.29 11.65 17.88
N TYR A 68 -8.94 12.46 16.87
CA TYR A 68 -7.55 12.75 16.55
C TYR A 68 -6.81 13.39 17.72
N ARG A 69 -5.66 12.84 18.07
CA ARG A 69 -4.75 13.36 19.09
C ARG A 69 -3.35 13.48 18.52
N LEU A 70 -2.76 14.66 18.64
CA LEU A 70 -1.36 14.91 18.27
C LEU A 70 -0.56 15.24 19.53
N GLU A 71 0.34 14.34 19.92
CA GLU A 71 1.26 14.50 21.05
C GLU A 71 2.69 14.63 20.51
N GLY A 72 3.24 15.82 20.58
CA GLY A 72 4.48 16.15 19.88
C GLY A 72 4.32 16.01 18.37
N ASN A 73 4.91 15.01 17.80
CA ASN A 73 4.77 14.65 16.37
C ASN A 73 4.04 13.30 16.14
N HIS A 74 3.54 12.69 17.20
CA HIS A 74 2.83 11.41 17.14
C HIS A 74 1.32 11.64 17.07
N LEU A 75 0.74 11.34 15.93
CA LEU A 75 -0.70 11.37 15.69
C LEU A 75 -1.32 10.00 16.02
N THR A 76 -2.42 10.00 16.75
CA THR A 76 -3.26 8.82 16.97
C THR A 76 -4.73 9.12 16.70
N PHE A 77 -5.48 8.11 16.28
CA PHE A 77 -6.94 8.13 16.15
C PHE A 77 -7.50 6.71 16.07
N THR A 78 -8.77 6.53 16.35
CA THR A 78 -9.45 5.23 16.21
C THR A 78 -9.70 4.95 14.73
N SER A 79 -9.31 3.75 14.26
CA SER A 79 -9.66 3.28 12.91
C SER A 79 -11.18 3.15 12.78
N ALA A 80 -11.72 3.63 11.66
CA ALA A 80 -13.13 3.42 11.34
C ALA A 80 -13.46 1.96 10.98
N VAL A 81 -12.45 1.11 10.82
CA VAL A 81 -12.59 -0.34 10.67
C VAL A 81 -12.20 -1.01 11.98
N SER A 82 -13.17 -1.58 12.67
CA SER A 82 -12.93 -2.37 13.90
C SER A 82 -12.49 -3.78 13.54
N THR A 83 -11.49 -4.28 14.26
CA THR A 83 -10.97 -5.65 14.13
C THR A 83 -10.91 -6.32 15.49
N ILE A 84 -10.78 -7.65 15.51
CA ILE A 84 -10.64 -8.44 16.74
C ILE A 84 -9.32 -8.17 17.48
N SER A 85 -8.37 -7.47 16.86
CA SER A 85 -7.06 -7.13 17.45
C SER A 85 -7.11 -5.68 17.96
N PRO A 86 -7.24 -5.42 19.28
CA PRO A 86 -7.43 -4.07 19.82
C PRO A 86 -6.31 -3.09 19.43
N ASN A 87 -5.04 -3.55 19.44
CA ASN A 87 -3.90 -2.72 19.05
C ASN A 87 -4.02 -2.22 17.60
N ASN A 88 -4.59 -3.04 16.70
CA ASN A 88 -4.78 -2.67 15.30
C ASN A 88 -5.84 -1.58 15.12
N ASN A 89 -6.75 -1.40 16.06
CA ASN A 89 -7.84 -0.44 15.97
C ASN A 89 -7.41 0.99 16.32
N THR A 90 -6.20 1.21 16.85
CA THR A 90 -5.61 2.53 17.01
C THR A 90 -4.65 2.80 15.86
N VAL A 91 -4.92 3.82 15.09
CA VAL A 91 -4.02 4.26 14.01
C VAL A 91 -2.93 5.15 14.59
N HIS A 92 -1.71 4.92 14.15
CA HIS A 92 -0.53 5.70 14.55
C HIS A 92 0.12 6.35 13.33
N GLY A 93 0.53 7.62 13.49
CA GLY A 93 1.25 8.35 12.46
C GLY A 93 2.32 9.28 13.05
N TRP A 94 3.35 9.58 12.30
CA TRP A 94 4.39 10.55 12.68
C TRP A 94 4.34 11.73 11.72
N PHE A 95 4.05 12.90 12.28
CA PHE A 95 3.87 14.13 11.54
C PHE A 95 5.12 15.00 11.58
N PHE A 96 5.55 15.48 10.43
CA PHE A 96 6.69 16.36 10.22
C PHE A 96 6.21 17.64 9.53
N PRO A 97 5.87 18.69 10.29
CA PRO A 97 5.43 19.97 9.72
C PRO A 97 6.59 20.68 9.03
N ALA A 98 6.37 21.21 7.83
CA ALA A 98 7.28 22.14 7.16
C ALA A 98 6.96 23.58 7.59
N GLU A 99 7.92 24.48 7.44
CA GLU A 99 7.72 25.92 7.67
C GLU A 99 6.63 26.49 6.75
N SER A 100 6.66 26.08 5.48
CA SER A 100 5.65 26.43 4.50
C SER A 100 4.41 25.58 4.70
N ARG A 101 3.30 26.20 5.07
CA ARG A 101 2.00 25.54 5.21
C ARG A 101 1.28 25.44 3.86
N GLY A 102 0.28 24.55 3.79
CA GLY A 102 -0.63 24.37 2.65
C GLY A 102 -0.35 23.13 1.80
N ARG A 103 0.84 22.53 1.86
CA ARG A 103 1.21 21.30 1.13
C ARG A 103 1.58 20.18 2.08
N ALA A 104 0.94 19.02 1.97
CA ALA A 104 1.29 17.86 2.78
C ALA A 104 1.30 16.56 1.98
N VAL A 105 2.09 15.60 2.44
CA VAL A 105 2.26 14.27 1.84
C VAL A 105 1.93 13.21 2.87
N LEU A 106 0.98 12.34 2.56
CA LEU A 106 0.75 11.11 3.28
C LEU A 106 1.75 10.05 2.79
N VAL A 107 2.54 9.48 3.71
CA VAL A 107 3.59 8.50 3.38
C VAL A 107 3.19 7.13 3.91
N LEU A 108 3.06 6.16 3.02
CA LEU A 108 2.66 4.78 3.30
C LEU A 108 3.86 3.85 3.07
N PRO A 109 4.35 3.17 4.12
CA PRO A 109 5.52 2.32 4.01
C PRO A 109 5.23 0.97 3.33
N GLN A 110 6.31 0.18 3.13
CA GLN A 110 6.23 -1.20 2.66
C GLN A 110 5.70 -2.15 3.76
N TRP A 111 5.38 -3.39 3.35
CA TRP A 111 5.04 -4.48 4.27
C TRP A 111 6.20 -4.79 5.22
N ASN A 112 5.89 -5.08 6.47
CA ASN A 112 6.83 -5.26 7.58
C ASN A 112 7.74 -4.06 7.86
N ALA A 113 7.29 -2.86 7.48
CA ALA A 113 7.94 -1.65 7.93
C ALA A 113 7.86 -1.54 9.45
N ASP A 114 8.96 -1.19 10.07
CA ASP A 114 9.04 -0.83 11.48
C ASP A 114 8.77 0.67 11.69
N ALA A 115 8.75 1.11 12.95
CA ALA A 115 8.54 2.50 13.33
C ALA A 115 9.59 3.48 12.74
N ARG A 116 10.75 3.00 12.32
CA ARG A 116 11.83 3.82 11.74
C ARG A 116 11.74 3.91 10.21
N SER A 117 11.05 2.96 9.60
CA SER A 117 10.90 2.89 8.14
C SER A 117 10.21 4.15 7.60
N HIS A 118 10.76 4.74 6.54
CA HIS A 118 10.29 5.97 5.88
C HIS A 118 10.39 7.26 6.71
N MET A 119 10.92 7.24 7.95
CA MET A 119 11.12 8.44 8.74
C MET A 119 12.14 9.39 8.10
N ALA A 120 13.22 8.84 7.51
CA ALA A 120 14.19 9.65 6.78
C ALA A 120 13.55 10.30 5.54
N LEU A 121 12.72 9.57 4.80
CA LEU A 121 11.99 10.09 3.65
C LEU A 121 11.02 11.21 4.05
N ALA A 122 10.30 11.04 5.17
CA ALA A 122 9.40 12.08 5.71
C ALA A 122 10.18 13.37 6.08
N ARG A 123 11.38 13.25 6.68
CA ARG A 123 12.25 14.41 6.94
C ARG A 123 12.78 15.04 5.65
N TRP A 124 13.08 14.23 4.63
CA TRP A 124 13.49 14.76 3.33
C TRP A 124 12.36 15.57 2.67
N LEU A 125 11.13 15.08 2.67
CA LEU A 125 9.97 15.84 2.21
C LEU A 125 9.89 17.19 2.92
N ASN A 126 10.15 17.22 4.22
CA ASN A 126 10.17 18.43 5.01
C ASN A 126 11.24 19.42 4.52
N HIS A 127 12.47 18.97 4.22
CA HIS A 127 13.51 19.82 3.61
C HIS A 127 13.13 20.33 2.21
N PHE A 128 12.21 19.66 1.49
CA PHE A 128 11.66 20.14 0.23
C PHE A 128 10.47 21.11 0.43
N GLY A 129 10.20 21.54 1.67
CA GLY A 129 9.08 22.44 2.00
C GLY A 129 7.71 21.77 1.95
N LEU A 130 7.66 20.46 2.17
CA LEU A 130 6.45 19.64 2.20
C LEU A 130 6.25 19.08 3.61
N SER A 131 5.12 19.35 4.24
CA SER A 131 4.77 18.61 5.47
C SER A 131 4.54 17.14 5.13
N ALA A 132 4.90 16.24 6.04
CA ALA A 132 4.76 14.81 5.81
C ALA A 132 4.10 14.13 7.01
N LEU A 133 3.14 13.25 6.75
CA LEU A 133 2.55 12.34 7.72
C LEU A 133 2.88 10.91 7.31
N ARG A 134 3.77 10.26 8.05
CA ARG A 134 4.06 8.83 7.87
C ARG A 134 3.05 8.03 8.69
N LEU A 135 2.23 7.23 8.04
CA LEU A 135 1.18 6.42 8.66
C LEU A 135 1.65 4.97 8.89
N SER A 136 1.32 4.38 10.04
CA SER A 136 1.49 2.94 10.26
C SER A 136 0.34 2.18 9.61
N LEU A 137 0.67 1.22 8.74
CA LEU A 137 -0.32 0.37 8.12
C LEU A 137 -0.94 -0.61 9.16
N PRO A 138 -2.11 -1.19 8.88
CA PRO A 138 -2.69 -2.19 9.77
C PRO A 138 -1.72 -3.30 10.15
N TYR A 139 -1.73 -3.71 11.42
CA TYR A 139 -0.87 -4.76 11.98
C TYR A 139 0.65 -4.47 11.95
N HIS A 140 1.06 -3.20 11.71
CA HIS A 140 2.46 -2.78 11.76
C HIS A 140 2.77 -1.98 13.03
N ASP A 141 4.04 -1.94 13.39
CA ASP A 141 4.55 -1.10 14.49
C ASP A 141 3.73 -1.32 15.79
N LEU A 142 3.22 -0.23 16.36
CA LEU A 142 2.38 -0.21 17.56
C LEU A 142 0.99 -0.84 17.35
N ARG A 143 0.61 -1.11 16.09
CA ARG A 143 -0.65 -1.79 15.75
C ARG A 143 -0.50 -3.33 15.71
N MET A 144 0.70 -3.84 15.86
CA MET A 144 0.96 -5.28 15.79
C MET A 144 0.47 -5.98 17.05
N PRO A 145 -0.37 -7.04 16.96
CA PRO A 145 -0.73 -7.86 18.09
C PRO A 145 0.49 -8.57 18.69
N GLU A 146 0.45 -8.85 19.98
CA GLU A 146 1.57 -9.42 20.74
C GLU A 146 2.01 -10.82 20.24
N GLU A 147 1.09 -11.59 19.67
CA GLU A 147 1.35 -12.92 19.10
C GLU A 147 2.10 -12.87 17.77
N LEU A 148 2.29 -11.67 17.18
CA LEU A 148 2.97 -11.48 15.92
C LEU A 148 4.37 -10.89 16.09
N VAL A 149 5.28 -11.31 15.22
CA VAL A 149 6.61 -10.72 15.02
C VAL A 149 6.78 -10.12 13.62
N ARG A 150 5.73 -10.23 12.81
CA ARG A 150 5.60 -9.72 11.44
C ARG A 150 4.16 -9.31 11.21
N ALA A 151 3.94 -8.40 10.28
CA ALA A 151 2.59 -7.97 9.88
C ALA A 151 1.85 -9.05 9.05
N ASP A 152 1.87 -10.31 9.51
CA ASP A 152 1.28 -11.44 8.80
C ASP A 152 -0.27 -11.37 8.78
N TYR A 153 -0.89 -10.55 9.64
CA TYR A 153 -2.34 -10.35 9.57
C TYR A 153 -2.74 -9.33 8.50
N MET A 154 -1.81 -8.48 8.06
CA MET A 154 -2.08 -7.62 6.91
C MET A 154 -2.04 -8.38 5.59
N LEU A 155 -1.13 -9.36 5.47
CA LEU A 155 -0.98 -10.18 4.27
C LEU A 155 -0.62 -11.61 4.68
N SER A 156 -1.53 -12.55 4.40
CA SER A 156 -1.39 -13.97 4.75
C SER A 156 -2.23 -14.85 3.83
N PRO A 157 -2.11 -16.20 3.94
CA PRO A 157 -3.01 -17.12 3.28
C PRO A 157 -4.47 -17.09 3.78
N ASN A 158 -4.81 -16.23 4.74
CA ASN A 158 -6.20 -15.92 5.08
C ASN A 158 -6.73 -14.84 4.13
N LEU A 159 -7.57 -15.25 3.16
CA LEU A 159 -7.97 -14.41 2.04
C LEU A 159 -8.86 -13.24 2.47
N GLY A 160 -9.86 -13.51 3.29
CA GLY A 160 -10.79 -12.49 3.79
C GLY A 160 -10.11 -11.48 4.72
N ARG A 161 -9.19 -11.93 5.60
CA ARG A 161 -8.41 -11.03 6.46
C ARG A 161 -7.53 -10.08 5.63
N THR A 162 -6.90 -10.60 4.58
CA THR A 162 -6.11 -9.77 3.66
C THR A 162 -6.98 -8.70 2.99
N LEU A 163 -8.20 -9.05 2.53
CA LEU A 163 -9.17 -8.07 2.00
C LEU A 163 -9.51 -6.99 3.04
N GLN A 164 -9.90 -7.40 4.26
CA GLN A 164 -10.25 -6.47 5.34
C GLN A 164 -9.09 -5.53 5.69
N SER A 165 -7.87 -6.07 5.79
CA SER A 165 -6.68 -5.30 6.19
C SER A 165 -6.30 -4.24 5.15
N LEU A 166 -6.35 -4.59 3.87
CA LEU A 166 -6.08 -3.62 2.79
C LEU A 166 -7.19 -2.56 2.70
N ARG A 167 -8.47 -2.95 2.86
CA ARG A 167 -9.58 -2.00 2.97
C ARG A 167 -9.36 -1.05 4.15
N GLN A 168 -8.99 -1.58 5.33
CA GLN A 168 -8.67 -0.77 6.49
C GLN A 168 -7.54 0.22 6.20
N ALA A 169 -6.47 -0.21 5.53
CA ALA A 169 -5.36 0.66 5.16
C ALA A 169 -5.80 1.84 4.27
N VAL A 170 -6.71 1.60 3.33
CA VAL A 170 -7.29 2.66 2.46
C VAL A 170 -8.14 3.63 3.29
N ILE A 171 -9.01 3.13 4.14
CA ILE A 171 -9.89 3.94 5.00
C ILE A 171 -9.06 4.78 5.99
N ASP A 172 -8.09 4.17 6.67
CA ASP A 172 -7.19 4.88 7.59
C ASP A 172 -6.35 5.95 6.87
N SER A 173 -5.96 5.69 5.63
CA SER A 173 -5.26 6.68 4.79
C SER A 173 -6.16 7.87 4.46
N ARG A 174 -7.43 7.65 4.15
CA ARG A 174 -8.41 8.72 3.90
C ARG A 174 -8.72 9.51 5.17
N ALA A 175 -8.85 8.84 6.33
CA ALA A 175 -9.01 9.50 7.63
C ALA A 175 -7.77 10.34 7.99
N ALA A 176 -6.56 9.87 7.66
CA ALA A 176 -5.34 10.66 7.83
C ALA A 176 -5.32 11.91 6.92
N LEU A 177 -5.87 11.82 5.70
CA LEU A 177 -6.06 12.98 4.81
C LEU A 177 -7.13 13.93 5.35
N ASP A 178 -8.18 13.45 6.04
CA ASP A 178 -9.14 14.31 6.76
C ASP A 178 -8.43 15.14 7.83
N TRP A 179 -7.58 14.49 8.63
CA TRP A 179 -6.80 15.20 9.63
C TRP A 179 -5.89 16.26 9.01
N LEU A 180 -5.13 15.93 7.96
CA LEU A 180 -4.30 16.91 7.26
C LEU A 180 -5.12 18.10 6.72
N ALA A 181 -6.28 17.84 6.12
CA ALA A 181 -7.18 18.89 5.65
C ALA A 181 -7.68 19.77 6.81
N SER A 182 -8.03 19.18 7.97
CA SER A 182 -8.45 19.92 9.16
C SER A 182 -7.32 20.81 9.74
N GLN A 183 -6.07 20.46 9.49
CA GLN A 183 -4.90 21.29 9.86
C GLN A 183 -4.61 22.42 8.83
N GLY A 184 -5.47 22.58 7.81
CA GLY A 184 -5.38 23.65 6.81
C GLY A 184 -4.49 23.30 5.59
N TYR A 185 -4.14 22.03 5.40
CA TYR A 185 -3.44 21.59 4.19
C TYR A 185 -4.44 21.43 3.04
N THR A 186 -4.29 22.27 2.01
CA THR A 186 -5.20 22.32 0.85
C THR A 186 -4.67 21.58 -0.38
N ARG A 187 -3.37 21.33 -0.42
CA ARG A 187 -2.71 20.56 -1.49
C ARG A 187 -2.13 19.29 -0.90
N LEU A 188 -2.72 18.15 -1.27
CA LEU A 188 -2.39 16.86 -0.67
C LEU A 188 -1.82 15.90 -1.72
N ALA A 189 -0.71 15.27 -1.36
CA ALA A 189 -0.11 14.17 -2.10
C ALA A 189 -0.11 12.89 -1.25
N ILE A 190 0.02 11.77 -1.93
CA ILE A 190 0.23 10.47 -1.30
C ILE A 190 1.45 9.78 -1.93
N LEU A 191 2.27 9.15 -1.09
CA LEU A 191 3.43 8.37 -1.50
C LEU A 191 3.35 7.00 -0.86
N GLY A 192 3.37 5.96 -1.67
CA GLY A 192 3.37 4.58 -1.19
C GLY A 192 4.52 3.76 -1.74
N THR A 193 5.06 2.86 -0.92
CA THR A 193 6.13 1.93 -1.31
C THR A 193 5.64 0.50 -1.19
N SER A 194 5.82 -0.32 -2.24
CA SER A 194 5.46 -1.73 -2.25
C SER A 194 3.95 -1.92 -1.95
N ILE A 195 3.54 -2.63 -0.90
CA ILE A 195 2.13 -2.72 -0.49
C ILE A 195 1.51 -1.33 -0.27
N GLY A 196 2.29 -0.39 0.26
CA GLY A 196 1.87 1.01 0.41
C GLY A 196 1.55 1.68 -0.92
N SER A 197 2.19 1.28 -2.04
CA SER A 197 1.88 1.82 -3.37
C SER A 197 0.50 1.38 -3.87
N CYS A 198 0.12 0.14 -3.55
CA CYS A 198 -1.21 -0.38 -3.80
C CYS A 198 -2.28 0.42 -3.03
N VAL A 199 -2.08 0.59 -1.71
CA VAL A 199 -2.96 1.41 -0.86
C VAL A 199 -3.02 2.86 -1.35
N ALA A 200 -1.86 3.46 -1.70
CA ALA A 200 -1.79 4.83 -2.22
C ALA A 200 -2.60 5.00 -3.51
N MET A 201 -2.52 4.04 -4.43
CA MET A 201 -3.27 4.08 -5.69
C MET A 201 -4.78 3.98 -5.44
N ILE A 202 -5.24 3.04 -4.61
CA ILE A 202 -6.65 2.86 -4.28
C ILE A 202 -7.18 4.09 -3.53
N THR A 203 -6.41 4.63 -2.57
CA THR A 203 -6.74 5.88 -1.88
C THR A 203 -6.88 7.05 -2.86
N THR A 204 -5.93 7.19 -3.81
CA THR A 204 -5.98 8.24 -4.84
C THR A 204 -7.25 8.15 -5.69
N ALA A 205 -7.70 6.94 -6.00
CA ALA A 205 -8.92 6.70 -6.79
C ALA A 205 -10.21 7.08 -6.04
N HIS A 206 -10.20 7.03 -4.69
CA HIS A 206 -11.39 7.26 -3.85
C HIS A 206 -11.33 8.56 -3.02
N ASP A 207 -10.27 9.35 -3.13
CA ASP A 207 -10.15 10.62 -2.41
C ASP A 207 -9.84 11.77 -3.36
N HIS A 208 -10.80 12.68 -3.54
CA HIS A 208 -10.70 13.80 -4.48
C HIS A 208 -9.63 14.84 -4.09
N ARG A 209 -9.21 14.89 -2.82
CA ARG A 209 -8.21 15.85 -2.31
C ARG A 209 -6.79 15.53 -2.74
N VAL A 210 -6.50 14.26 -3.05
CA VAL A 210 -5.18 13.84 -3.53
C VAL A 210 -5.01 14.29 -4.97
N SER A 211 -4.07 15.20 -5.22
CA SER A 211 -3.75 15.71 -6.56
C SER A 211 -2.48 15.10 -7.16
N VAL A 212 -1.56 14.63 -6.31
CA VAL A 212 -0.31 13.99 -6.72
C VAL A 212 -0.14 12.66 -6.00
N SER A 213 0.17 11.61 -6.75
CA SER A 213 0.41 10.27 -6.21
C SER A 213 1.76 9.72 -6.67
N VAL A 214 2.52 9.12 -5.76
CA VAL A 214 3.79 8.44 -6.06
C VAL A 214 3.65 6.98 -5.67
N GLN A 215 3.77 6.08 -6.66
CA GLN A 215 3.72 4.64 -6.47
C GLN A 215 5.11 4.04 -6.71
N ASN A 216 5.80 3.74 -5.63
CA ASN A 216 7.10 3.09 -5.67
C ASN A 216 6.92 1.57 -5.60
N HIS A 217 7.27 0.88 -6.67
CA HIS A 217 6.99 -0.54 -6.94
C HIS A 217 5.47 -0.82 -7.04
N ILE A 218 4.91 -0.62 -8.22
CA ILE A 218 3.47 -0.81 -8.50
C ILE A 218 3.21 -2.02 -9.40
N SER A 219 2.10 -2.71 -9.16
CA SER A 219 1.57 -3.81 -9.97
C SER A 219 0.06 -3.64 -10.17
N PRO A 220 -0.52 -4.10 -11.29
CA PRO A 220 -1.95 -4.04 -11.50
C PRO A 220 -2.74 -4.96 -10.55
N TYR A 221 -2.27 -6.19 -10.35
CA TYR A 221 -2.93 -7.18 -9.51
C TYR A 221 -2.12 -7.49 -8.25
N PHE A 222 -2.77 -7.40 -7.10
CA PHE A 222 -2.18 -7.78 -5.82
C PHE A 222 -1.82 -9.27 -5.78
N ALA A 223 -2.70 -10.11 -6.31
CA ALA A 223 -2.51 -11.55 -6.40
C ALA A 223 -1.23 -11.95 -7.15
N ASP A 224 -0.89 -11.25 -8.25
CA ASP A 224 0.30 -11.56 -9.06
C ASP A 224 1.59 -11.36 -8.27
N VAL A 225 1.66 -10.29 -7.49
CA VAL A 225 2.82 -10.01 -6.63
C VAL A 225 2.97 -11.10 -5.57
N VAL A 226 1.87 -11.53 -4.96
CA VAL A 226 1.88 -12.59 -3.95
C VAL A 226 2.29 -13.93 -4.57
N TRP A 227 1.80 -14.23 -5.77
CA TRP A 227 2.05 -15.51 -6.44
C TRP A 227 3.46 -15.66 -6.98
N THR A 228 4.07 -14.56 -7.47
CA THR A 228 5.36 -14.63 -8.18
C THR A 228 6.53 -14.00 -7.42
N GLY A 229 6.24 -13.15 -6.43
CA GLY A 229 7.25 -12.36 -5.73
C GLY A 229 8.13 -13.16 -4.77
N ILE A 230 9.43 -12.89 -4.75
CA ILE A 230 10.35 -13.52 -3.79
C ILE A 230 10.06 -13.09 -2.34
N SER A 231 9.51 -11.89 -2.14
CA SER A 231 9.13 -11.38 -0.82
C SER A 231 7.95 -12.12 -0.20
N THR A 232 7.08 -12.70 -1.03
CA THR A 232 5.81 -13.30 -0.66
C THR A 232 5.75 -14.82 -0.85
N ARG A 233 6.87 -15.47 -1.19
CA ARG A 233 6.95 -16.92 -1.48
C ARG A 233 6.35 -17.81 -0.37
N HIS A 234 6.46 -17.41 0.89
CA HIS A 234 5.89 -18.13 2.02
C HIS A 234 4.36 -17.98 2.12
N ILE A 235 3.81 -16.86 1.64
CA ILE A 235 2.37 -16.65 1.52
C ILE A 235 1.84 -17.55 0.40
N LYS A 236 2.49 -17.52 -0.78
CA LYS A 236 2.16 -18.42 -1.88
C LYS A 236 2.14 -19.87 -1.43
N ALA A 237 3.15 -20.32 -0.70
CA ALA A 237 3.24 -21.69 -0.20
C ALA A 237 2.06 -22.12 0.70
N GLY A 238 1.40 -21.16 1.37
CA GLY A 238 0.19 -21.42 2.14
C GLY A 238 -1.10 -21.36 1.31
N ILE A 239 -1.07 -20.80 0.11
CA ILE A 239 -2.25 -20.65 -0.79
C ILE A 239 -2.24 -21.75 -1.87
N GLU A 240 -1.06 -22.09 -2.39
CA GLU A 240 -0.88 -23.02 -3.50
C GLU A 240 -1.49 -24.41 -3.18
N GLY A 241 -2.28 -24.93 -4.10
CA GLY A 241 -3.03 -26.19 -3.92
C GLY A 241 -4.43 -26.03 -3.33
N HIS A 242 -4.78 -24.84 -2.82
CA HIS A 242 -6.12 -24.54 -2.30
C HIS A 242 -6.95 -23.70 -3.27
N ILE A 243 -6.31 -22.85 -4.06
CA ILE A 243 -6.98 -21.95 -5.00
C ILE A 243 -6.06 -21.68 -6.21
N SER A 244 -6.63 -21.40 -7.36
CA SER A 244 -5.90 -20.99 -8.57
C SER A 244 -5.48 -19.50 -8.49
N LEU A 245 -4.48 -19.09 -9.31
CA LEU A 245 -4.11 -17.67 -9.42
C LEU A 245 -5.26 -16.85 -10.01
N GLU A 246 -6.01 -17.43 -10.94
CA GLU A 246 -7.16 -16.79 -11.59
C GLU A 246 -8.25 -16.45 -10.56
N ASP A 247 -8.63 -17.41 -9.72
CA ASP A 247 -9.61 -17.18 -8.66
C ASP A 247 -9.09 -16.21 -7.60
N LEU A 248 -7.81 -16.30 -7.25
CA LEU A 248 -7.18 -15.36 -6.32
C LEU A 248 -7.19 -13.92 -6.86
N ARG A 249 -7.00 -13.73 -8.18
CA ARG A 249 -7.15 -12.42 -8.83
C ARG A 249 -8.57 -11.89 -8.71
N GLU A 250 -9.58 -12.73 -8.91
CA GLU A 250 -11.00 -12.36 -8.75
C GLU A 250 -11.30 -11.97 -7.29
N ILE A 251 -10.88 -12.80 -6.33
CA ILE A 251 -11.11 -12.55 -4.91
C ILE A 251 -10.40 -11.27 -4.45
N TRP A 252 -9.15 -11.05 -4.85
CA TRP A 252 -8.37 -9.89 -4.42
C TRP A 252 -8.42 -8.70 -5.39
N LEU A 253 -9.36 -8.71 -6.34
CA LEU A 253 -9.56 -7.58 -7.23
C LEU A 253 -9.93 -6.27 -6.47
N PRO A 254 -10.76 -6.29 -5.40
CA PRO A 254 -11.05 -5.08 -4.61
C PRO A 254 -9.83 -4.42 -3.94
N ILE A 255 -8.74 -5.14 -3.79
CA ILE A 255 -7.48 -4.63 -3.24
C ILE A 255 -6.39 -4.49 -4.30
N SER A 256 -6.75 -4.53 -5.57
CA SER A 256 -5.84 -4.46 -6.71
C SER A 256 -5.93 -3.10 -7.42
N PRO A 257 -4.81 -2.42 -7.73
CA PRO A 257 -4.81 -1.16 -8.47
C PRO A 257 -5.58 -1.21 -9.79
N LYS A 258 -5.55 -2.35 -10.48
CA LYS A 258 -6.23 -2.59 -11.76
C LYS A 258 -7.71 -2.24 -11.72
N ALA A 259 -8.37 -2.54 -10.61
CA ALA A 259 -9.80 -2.28 -10.45
C ALA A 259 -10.17 -0.79 -10.50
N TYR A 260 -9.23 0.10 -10.18
CA TYR A 260 -9.54 1.50 -9.90
C TYR A 260 -8.81 2.52 -10.77
N VAL A 261 -7.85 2.09 -11.60
CA VAL A 261 -7.07 3.03 -12.43
C VAL A 261 -7.97 3.88 -13.33
N HIS A 262 -9.09 3.33 -13.81
CA HIS A 262 -10.08 4.03 -14.62
C HIS A 262 -10.76 5.20 -13.89
N LYS A 263 -10.86 5.16 -12.55
CA LYS A 263 -11.45 6.23 -11.73
C LYS A 263 -10.60 7.52 -11.73
N LEU A 264 -9.34 7.44 -12.18
CA LEU A 264 -8.49 8.62 -12.34
C LEU A 264 -8.79 9.42 -13.60
N ASN A 265 -9.56 8.85 -14.53
CA ASN A 265 -9.89 9.52 -15.79
C ASN A 265 -10.66 10.83 -15.54
N GLY A 266 -10.25 11.91 -16.20
CA GLY A 266 -10.87 13.23 -16.08
C GLY A 266 -10.58 13.96 -14.75
N THR A 267 -9.83 13.38 -13.81
CA THR A 267 -9.57 14.01 -12.49
C THR A 267 -8.40 14.99 -12.49
N GLY A 268 -7.54 14.97 -13.51
CA GLY A 268 -6.32 15.78 -13.57
C GLY A 268 -5.21 15.37 -12.58
N LYS A 269 -5.40 14.30 -11.79
CA LYS A 269 -4.42 13.82 -10.82
C LYS A 269 -3.16 13.32 -11.52
N ARG A 270 -1.99 13.67 -10.96
CA ARG A 270 -0.68 13.35 -11.54
C ARG A 270 -0.04 12.20 -10.78
N SER A 271 0.50 11.22 -11.50
CA SER A 271 1.14 10.05 -10.90
C SER A 271 2.61 9.89 -11.31
N LEU A 272 3.46 9.52 -10.35
CA LEU A 272 4.80 9.01 -10.61
C LEU A 272 4.82 7.51 -10.36
N LEU A 273 5.06 6.73 -11.42
CA LEU A 273 5.14 5.28 -11.38
C LEU A 273 6.60 4.85 -11.39
N ILE A 274 7.05 4.18 -10.33
CA ILE A 274 8.45 3.80 -10.15
C ILE A 274 8.58 2.29 -10.12
N TYR A 275 9.56 1.74 -10.85
CA TYR A 275 9.87 0.31 -10.79
C TYR A 275 11.32 0.01 -11.13
N GLY A 276 11.81 -1.12 -10.62
CA GLY A 276 13.13 -1.64 -10.90
C GLY A 276 13.12 -2.67 -12.02
N ILE A 277 14.10 -2.62 -12.95
CA ILE A 277 14.20 -3.61 -14.05
C ILE A 277 14.69 -4.99 -13.58
N TYR A 278 15.23 -5.08 -12.37
CA TYR A 278 15.70 -6.32 -11.75
C TYR A 278 14.86 -6.70 -10.51
N ASP A 279 13.64 -6.18 -10.43
CA ASP A 279 12.72 -6.49 -9.34
C ASP A 279 12.21 -7.93 -9.47
N HIS A 280 12.40 -8.72 -8.41
CA HIS A 280 11.92 -10.09 -8.28
C HIS A 280 10.74 -10.24 -7.32
N SER A 281 10.28 -9.14 -6.73
CA SER A 281 9.06 -9.08 -5.92
C SER A 281 7.90 -8.52 -6.75
N PHE A 282 8.09 -7.34 -7.33
CA PHE A 282 7.19 -6.72 -8.31
C PHE A 282 7.81 -6.89 -9.70
N LEU A 283 7.50 -7.99 -10.36
CA LEU A 283 8.13 -8.29 -11.65
C LEU A 283 7.93 -7.12 -12.64
N PRO A 284 8.98 -6.70 -13.37
CA PRO A 284 8.92 -5.53 -14.25
C PRO A 284 7.82 -5.58 -15.31
N GLN A 285 7.37 -6.78 -15.68
CA GLN A 285 6.24 -6.97 -16.61
C GLN A 285 4.93 -6.42 -16.04
N TYR A 286 4.68 -6.62 -14.75
CA TYR A 286 3.48 -6.09 -14.08
C TYR A 286 3.52 -4.57 -13.97
N SER A 287 4.69 -4.02 -13.62
CA SER A 287 4.85 -2.56 -13.59
C SER A 287 4.67 -1.93 -14.97
N ARG A 288 5.13 -2.59 -16.04
CA ARG A 288 4.87 -2.14 -17.41
C ARG A 288 3.39 -2.25 -17.80
N GLU A 289 2.68 -3.26 -17.31
CA GLU A 289 1.25 -3.40 -17.55
C GLU A 289 0.45 -2.22 -16.97
N ILE A 290 0.69 -1.86 -15.71
CA ILE A 290 -0.01 -0.70 -15.10
C ILE A 290 0.37 0.61 -15.79
N VAL A 291 1.63 0.80 -16.21
CA VAL A 291 2.05 1.95 -17.04
C VAL A 291 1.26 1.97 -18.37
N GLY A 292 1.08 0.82 -19.00
CA GLY A 292 0.25 0.69 -20.20
C GLY A 292 -1.23 1.05 -19.95
N ASP A 293 -1.78 0.75 -18.77
CA ASP A 293 -3.13 1.18 -18.39
C ASP A 293 -3.23 2.71 -18.31
N TYR A 294 -2.26 3.37 -17.66
CA TYR A 294 -2.20 4.85 -17.62
C TYR A 294 -2.10 5.45 -19.03
N GLN A 295 -1.28 4.86 -19.88
CA GLN A 295 -1.12 5.31 -21.27
C GLN A 295 -2.43 5.16 -22.09
N ARG A 296 -3.10 4.00 -21.99
CA ARG A 296 -4.36 3.74 -22.73
C ARG A 296 -5.48 4.67 -22.29
N LEU A 297 -5.51 5.03 -20.99
CA LEU A 297 -6.52 5.92 -20.45
C LEU A 297 -6.16 7.41 -20.58
N GLY A 298 -5.01 7.75 -21.16
CA GLY A 298 -4.56 9.14 -21.30
C GLY A 298 -4.35 9.87 -19.98
N LEU A 299 -4.02 9.13 -18.90
CA LEU A 299 -3.84 9.70 -17.55
C LEU A 299 -2.54 10.50 -17.46
N PRO A 300 -2.49 11.60 -16.68
CA PRO A 300 -1.24 12.33 -16.45
C PRO A 300 -0.28 11.50 -15.58
N TYR A 301 0.83 11.06 -16.14
CA TYR A 301 1.84 10.29 -15.40
C TYR A 301 3.27 10.58 -15.87
N SER A 302 4.20 10.24 -15.00
CA SER A 302 5.63 10.09 -15.29
C SER A 302 6.12 8.74 -14.84
N THR A 303 7.21 8.25 -15.42
CA THR A 303 7.85 7.00 -14.99
C THR A 303 9.28 7.25 -14.54
N LEU A 304 9.69 6.53 -13.48
CA LEU A 304 11.09 6.41 -13.09
C LEU A 304 11.48 4.93 -13.10
N ILE A 305 12.34 4.56 -14.05
CA ILE A 305 12.81 3.20 -14.22
C ILE A 305 14.22 3.08 -13.64
N LEU A 306 14.38 2.25 -12.63
CA LEU A 306 15.65 2.07 -11.93
C LEU A 306 16.36 0.81 -12.36
N ARG A 307 17.70 0.88 -12.43
CA ARG A 307 18.56 -0.30 -12.68
C ARG A 307 18.86 -1.05 -11.37
N CYS A 308 17.82 -1.33 -10.59
CA CYS A 308 17.87 -2.07 -9.34
C CYS A 308 16.66 -3.00 -9.25
N GLY A 309 16.52 -3.72 -8.14
CA GLY A 309 15.36 -4.52 -7.82
C GLY A 309 14.62 -3.97 -6.61
N HIS A 310 13.73 -4.77 -6.02
CA HIS A 310 12.87 -4.38 -4.93
C HIS A 310 13.64 -4.01 -3.65
N TYR A 311 14.50 -4.93 -3.21
CA TYR A 311 15.33 -4.73 -2.02
C TYR A 311 16.49 -3.79 -2.27
N THR A 312 17.13 -3.90 -3.43
CA THR A 312 18.29 -3.06 -3.78
C THR A 312 17.89 -1.60 -4.01
N SER A 313 16.62 -1.29 -4.26
CA SER A 313 16.14 0.11 -4.30
C SER A 313 16.30 0.84 -2.96
N GLY A 314 16.30 0.10 -1.84
CA GLY A 314 16.56 0.61 -0.49
C GLY A 314 18.04 0.76 -0.13
N GLU A 315 18.97 0.28 -0.98
CA GLU A 315 20.41 0.32 -0.73
C GLU A 315 21.08 1.51 -1.46
N PHE A 316 22.22 1.98 -0.92
CA PHE A 316 23.02 3.03 -1.57
C PHE A 316 23.57 2.52 -2.92
N PRO A 317 23.57 3.35 -3.98
CA PRO A 317 23.13 4.75 -4.05
C PRO A 317 21.65 4.92 -4.45
N PHE A 318 20.90 3.84 -4.70
CA PHE A 318 19.54 3.87 -5.25
C PHE A 318 18.54 4.56 -4.33
N ASN A 319 18.66 4.33 -3.02
CA ASN A 319 17.78 4.95 -2.02
C ASN A 319 17.87 6.49 -2.03
N ILE A 320 19.08 7.04 -2.24
CA ILE A 320 19.30 8.48 -2.32
C ILE A 320 18.67 9.05 -3.60
N ALA A 321 18.98 8.44 -4.75
CA ALA A 321 18.44 8.86 -6.04
C ALA A 321 16.91 8.77 -6.06
N LEU A 322 16.37 7.69 -5.52
CA LEU A 322 14.93 7.43 -5.42
C LEU A 322 14.25 8.46 -4.51
N GLY A 323 14.78 8.67 -3.30
CA GLY A 323 14.24 9.64 -2.34
C GLY A 323 14.23 11.06 -2.93
N PHE A 324 15.33 11.49 -3.56
CA PHE A 324 15.41 12.78 -4.23
C PHE A 324 14.36 12.92 -5.35
N ALA A 325 14.25 11.91 -6.22
CA ALA A 325 13.30 11.92 -7.34
C ALA A 325 11.85 12.03 -6.85
N MET A 326 11.46 11.25 -5.83
CA MET A 326 10.12 11.29 -5.24
C MET A 326 9.81 12.66 -4.62
N CYS A 327 10.73 13.19 -3.79
CA CYS A 327 10.55 14.50 -3.15
C CYS A 327 10.46 15.62 -4.18
N ASN A 328 11.34 15.63 -5.18
CA ASN A 328 11.34 16.64 -6.23
C ASN A 328 10.08 16.57 -7.11
N TYR A 329 9.64 15.35 -7.48
CA TYR A 329 8.41 15.18 -8.25
C TYR A 329 7.20 15.75 -7.51
N ILE A 330 7.04 15.42 -6.23
CA ILE A 330 5.93 15.94 -5.42
C ILE A 330 6.04 17.46 -5.32
N ARG A 331 7.21 18.01 -4.99
CA ARG A 331 7.43 19.45 -4.87
C ARG A 331 7.04 20.24 -6.11
N THR A 332 7.30 19.69 -7.30
CA THR A 332 7.07 20.36 -8.59
C THR A 332 5.65 20.20 -9.12
N ASN A 333 4.90 19.18 -8.65
CA ASN A 333 3.57 18.85 -9.17
C ASN A 333 2.45 19.10 -8.15
N LEU A 334 2.77 19.28 -6.89
CA LEU A 334 1.88 19.65 -5.80
C LEU A 334 1.98 21.16 -5.55
#